data_11512a5fa2baa31d934e6522753054de
#
_entry.id   11512a5fa2baa31d934e6522753054de
#
_cell.length_a   1.000
_cell.length_b   1.000
_cell.length_c   1.000
_cell.angle_alpha   90.00
_cell.angle_beta   90.00
_cell.angle_gamma   90.00
#
_symmetry.space_group_name_H-M   'P 1'
#
loop_
_entity.id
_entity.type
_entity.pdbx_description
1 polymer ?
#
loop_
_entity_poly.entity_id
_entity_poly.type
_entity_poly.pdbx_seq_one_letter_code
_entity_poly.pdbx_strand_id
1 'polypeptide(L)'
;DGYKVAGFIPVCNSMLEDSDIELASSIVEMLSESVGLAEDKAILYGKGAASKMPLGIVTRLAQTSQPSDYPANAPAWVDLHTTNILKIGGSGVTGAEFWAQLMAATGATHTKYSRGNLFWAMNSKTYTTLKSKVITFTATGDIASNIFGVLPIITGDVDILEFMPDGDIVGGYGDLYLWSQRSGMTIEQSREV
;
A
#
# COMPACT_ATOMS: atom_id res chain seq x y z
N ASP A 1 -4.22 0.49 -21.55
CA ASP A 1 -3.00 1.23 -21.83
C ASP A 1 -1.85 0.71 -20.98
N GLY A 2 -0.62 0.74 -21.52
CA GLY A 2 0.58 0.38 -20.78
C GLY A 2 1.28 1.63 -20.25
N TYR A 3 1.76 1.56 -19.01
CA TYR A 3 2.53 2.62 -18.38
C TYR A 3 3.99 2.19 -18.26
N LYS A 4 4.91 3.14 -18.31
CA LYS A 4 6.35 2.87 -18.18
C LYS A 4 6.83 3.33 -16.82
N VAL A 5 7.62 2.48 -16.17
CA VAL A 5 8.45 2.84 -15.02
C VAL A 5 9.89 2.93 -15.52
N ALA A 6 10.57 4.02 -15.23
CA ALA A 6 11.98 4.21 -15.58
C ALA A 6 12.70 4.96 -14.46
N GLY A 7 13.95 4.62 -14.24
CA GLY A 7 14.84 5.27 -13.29
C GLY A 7 16.26 5.25 -13.79
N PHE A 8 17.13 6.06 -13.19
CA PHE A 8 18.56 6.04 -13.46
C PHE A 8 19.36 6.28 -12.18
N ILE A 9 20.54 5.73 -12.10
CA ILE A 9 21.48 5.96 -11.02
C ILE A 9 22.78 6.48 -11.66
N PRO A 10 23.20 7.71 -11.35
CA PRO A 10 24.51 8.22 -11.77
C PRO A 10 25.60 7.58 -10.90
N VAL A 11 26.62 7.02 -11.53
CA VAL A 11 27.77 6.39 -10.86
C VAL A 11 29.04 7.01 -11.40
N CYS A 12 29.98 7.41 -10.51
CA CYS A 12 31.28 7.92 -10.91
C CYS A 12 32.14 6.80 -11.53
N ASN A 13 32.85 7.11 -12.59
CA ASN A 13 33.76 6.14 -13.21
C ASN A 13 34.85 5.64 -12.25
N SER A 14 35.35 6.48 -11.35
CA SER A 14 36.31 6.09 -10.31
C SER A 14 35.75 5.03 -9.34
N MET A 15 34.46 5.12 -9.00
CA MET A 15 33.82 4.09 -8.18
C MET A 15 33.73 2.75 -8.92
N LEU A 16 33.54 2.77 -10.22
CA LEU A 16 33.49 1.53 -11.03
C LEU A 16 34.87 0.89 -11.20
N GLU A 17 35.94 1.70 -11.21
CA GLU A 17 37.31 1.20 -11.35
C GLU A 17 37.88 0.65 -10.04
N ASP A 18 37.48 1.24 -8.91
CA ASP A 18 37.97 0.86 -7.57
C ASP A 18 37.10 -0.20 -6.88
N SER A 19 35.91 -0.55 -7.43
CA SER A 19 35.03 -1.46 -6.79
C SER A 19 35.14 -2.87 -7.35
N ASP A 20 35.16 -3.82 -6.44
CA ASP A 20 34.94 -5.23 -6.70
C ASP A 20 33.57 -5.51 -7.31
N ILE A 21 33.38 -6.71 -7.83
CA ILE A 21 32.19 -7.23 -8.55
C ILE A 21 30.84 -6.96 -7.83
N GLU A 22 30.87 -6.68 -6.53
CA GLU A 22 29.68 -6.45 -5.70
C GLU A 22 28.93 -5.14 -5.99
N LEU A 23 29.58 -4.10 -6.54
CA LEU A 23 28.89 -2.82 -6.80
C LEU A 23 27.80 -2.95 -7.86
N ALA A 24 28.06 -3.71 -8.91
CA ALA A 24 27.08 -3.90 -9.99
C ALA A 24 25.82 -4.64 -9.49
N SER A 25 26.00 -5.66 -8.66
CA SER A 25 24.87 -6.39 -8.06
C SER A 25 24.06 -5.51 -7.11
N SER A 26 24.72 -4.69 -6.30
CA SER A 26 24.07 -3.76 -5.39
C SER A 26 23.25 -2.68 -6.13
N ILE A 27 23.77 -2.19 -7.26
CA ILE A 27 23.03 -1.24 -8.12
C ILE A 27 21.77 -1.89 -8.70
N VAL A 28 21.88 -3.12 -9.20
CA VAL A 28 20.73 -3.87 -9.73
C VAL A 28 19.68 -4.11 -8.65
N GLU A 29 20.08 -4.46 -7.44
CA GLU A 29 19.20 -4.67 -6.30
C GLU A 29 18.47 -3.37 -5.92
N MET A 30 19.18 -2.25 -5.77
CA MET A 30 18.57 -0.94 -5.49
C MET A 30 17.61 -0.48 -6.59
N LEU A 31 17.91 -0.73 -7.86
CA LEU A 31 17.01 -0.43 -8.97
C LEU A 31 15.75 -1.29 -8.91
N SER A 32 15.89 -2.58 -8.62
CA SER A 32 14.77 -3.51 -8.52
C SER A 32 13.84 -3.14 -7.36
N GLU A 33 14.40 -2.80 -6.20
CA GLU A 33 13.65 -2.31 -5.04
C GLU A 33 12.90 -1.01 -5.36
N SER A 34 13.58 -0.07 -6.01
CA SER A 34 12.98 1.22 -6.39
C SER A 34 11.83 1.05 -7.39
N VAL A 35 11.94 0.11 -8.33
CA VAL A 35 10.86 -0.21 -9.28
C VAL A 35 9.68 -0.83 -8.54
N GLY A 36 9.91 -1.82 -7.67
CA GLY A 36 8.85 -2.42 -6.86
C GLY A 36 8.11 -1.38 -6.01
N LEU A 37 8.84 -0.49 -5.34
CA LEU A 37 8.25 0.61 -4.56
C LEU A 37 7.41 1.57 -5.44
N ALA A 38 7.86 1.85 -6.66
CA ALA A 38 7.10 2.70 -7.59
C ALA A 38 5.82 2.01 -8.09
N GLU A 39 5.87 0.69 -8.28
CA GLU A 39 4.71 -0.14 -8.64
C GLU A 39 3.69 -0.16 -7.50
N ASP A 40 4.09 -0.42 -6.27
CA ASP A 40 3.21 -0.40 -5.10
C ASP A 40 2.52 0.96 -4.91
N LYS A 41 3.29 2.05 -5.05
CA LYS A 41 2.73 3.41 -5.05
C LYS A 41 1.72 3.64 -6.17
N ALA A 42 1.98 3.13 -7.35
CA ALA A 42 1.08 3.28 -8.48
C ALA A 42 -0.21 2.48 -8.30
N ILE A 43 -0.13 1.27 -7.71
CA ILE A 43 -1.28 0.43 -7.39
C ILE A 43 -2.19 1.10 -6.36
N LEU A 44 -1.62 1.67 -5.31
CA LEU A 44 -2.41 2.28 -4.24
C LEU A 44 -2.82 3.74 -4.54
N TYR A 45 -1.87 4.57 -4.99
CA TYR A 45 -2.04 6.03 -5.09
C TYR A 45 -1.83 6.59 -6.49
N GLY A 46 -1.82 5.76 -7.53
CA GLY A 46 -1.67 6.24 -8.91
C GLY A 46 -2.76 7.25 -9.29
N LYS A 47 -2.36 8.32 -9.97
CA LYS A 47 -3.22 9.48 -10.28
C LYS A 47 -4.06 9.32 -11.55
N GLY A 48 -3.89 8.21 -12.28
CA GLY A 48 -4.62 7.94 -13.50
C GLY A 48 -3.91 8.40 -14.79
N ALA A 49 -4.58 8.19 -15.91
CA ALA A 49 -4.03 8.36 -17.26
C ALA A 49 -3.49 9.77 -17.56
N ALA A 50 -4.12 10.81 -17.04
CA ALA A 50 -3.65 12.19 -17.17
C ALA A 50 -2.23 12.42 -16.63
N SER A 51 -1.84 11.64 -15.61
CA SER A 51 -0.50 11.65 -15.02
C SER A 51 0.39 10.53 -15.57
N LYS A 52 -0.02 9.88 -16.66
CA LYS A 52 0.70 8.75 -17.29
C LYS A 52 1.00 7.60 -16.34
N MET A 53 0.08 7.32 -15.42
CA MET A 53 0.17 6.21 -14.46
C MET A 53 -1.20 5.53 -14.30
N PRO A 54 -1.28 4.32 -13.78
CA PRO A 54 -2.56 3.67 -13.50
C PRO A 54 -3.37 4.47 -12.48
N LEU A 55 -4.67 4.25 -12.44
CA LEU A 55 -5.53 4.79 -11.39
C LEU A 55 -5.40 3.90 -10.16
N GLY A 56 -4.87 4.44 -9.07
CA GLY A 56 -4.66 3.72 -7.83
C GLY A 56 -5.97 3.43 -7.08
N ILE A 57 -5.94 2.39 -6.26
CA ILE A 57 -7.10 1.93 -5.48
C ILE A 57 -7.62 3.06 -4.57
N VAL A 58 -6.75 3.66 -3.77
CA VAL A 58 -7.11 4.75 -2.85
C VAL A 58 -7.58 5.98 -3.63
N THR A 59 -6.91 6.32 -4.74
CA THR A 59 -7.31 7.43 -5.60
C THR A 59 -8.70 7.21 -6.17
N ARG A 60 -9.03 5.99 -6.62
CA ARG A 60 -10.37 5.66 -7.11
C ARG A 60 -11.43 5.77 -6.01
N LEU A 61 -11.15 5.28 -4.82
CA LEU A 61 -12.07 5.38 -3.69
C LEU A 61 -12.30 6.81 -3.21
N ALA A 62 -11.29 7.67 -3.35
CA ALA A 62 -11.39 9.09 -2.97
C ALA A 62 -12.18 9.95 -3.96
N GLN A 63 -12.51 9.45 -5.15
CA GLN A 63 -13.32 10.19 -6.12
C GLN A 63 -14.76 10.36 -5.64
N THR A 64 -15.22 11.60 -5.58
CA THR A 64 -16.60 11.95 -5.18
C THR A 64 -17.53 12.23 -6.36
N SER A 65 -16.98 12.32 -7.57
CA SER A 65 -17.74 12.55 -8.81
C SER A 65 -17.10 11.78 -9.97
N GLN A 66 -17.90 11.48 -10.97
CA GLN A 66 -17.41 10.82 -12.19
C GLN A 66 -16.38 11.71 -12.90
N PRO A 67 -15.17 11.17 -13.17
CA PRO A 67 -14.17 11.88 -13.95
C PRO A 67 -14.64 12.16 -15.37
N SER A 68 -14.19 13.29 -15.96
CA SER A 68 -14.56 13.66 -17.33
C SER A 68 -14.00 12.71 -18.40
N ASP A 69 -12.94 12.01 -18.09
CA ASP A 69 -12.28 11.01 -18.93
C ASP A 69 -12.78 9.57 -18.69
N TYR A 70 -13.88 9.42 -17.93
CA TYR A 70 -14.45 8.10 -17.67
C TYR A 70 -15.00 7.48 -18.96
N PRO A 71 -14.59 6.25 -19.32
CA PRO A 71 -14.95 5.68 -20.60
C PRO A 71 -16.47 5.49 -20.74
N ALA A 72 -17.02 5.91 -21.88
CA ALA A 72 -18.47 5.84 -22.14
C ALA A 72 -19.02 4.40 -22.20
N ASN A 73 -18.17 3.43 -22.50
CA ASN A 73 -18.51 2.00 -22.57
C ASN A 73 -18.20 1.24 -21.26
N ALA A 74 -17.73 1.93 -20.23
CA ALA A 74 -17.53 1.35 -18.91
C ALA A 74 -18.88 1.18 -18.18
N PRO A 75 -18.96 0.29 -17.16
CA PRO A 75 -20.10 0.20 -16.27
C PRO A 75 -20.43 1.55 -15.65
N ALA A 76 -21.69 1.76 -15.25
CA ALA A 76 -22.11 2.98 -14.58
C ALA A 76 -21.15 3.32 -13.41
N TRP A 77 -20.71 4.57 -13.37
CA TRP A 77 -19.85 5.04 -12.30
C TRP A 77 -20.60 5.03 -10.96
N VAL A 78 -19.93 4.57 -9.92
CA VAL A 78 -20.48 4.49 -8.57
C VAL A 78 -19.59 5.28 -7.63
N ASP A 79 -20.20 6.08 -6.77
CA ASP A 79 -19.53 6.74 -5.67
C ASP A 79 -19.18 5.70 -4.57
N LEU A 80 -17.88 5.45 -4.39
CA LEU A 80 -17.35 4.55 -3.38
C LEU A 80 -16.75 5.30 -2.18
N HIS A 81 -16.69 6.62 -2.24
CA HIS A 81 -16.07 7.43 -1.19
C HIS A 81 -16.81 7.30 0.14
N THR A 82 -18.14 7.28 0.12
CA THR A 82 -18.95 7.22 1.34
C THR A 82 -19.04 5.83 1.96
N THR A 83 -18.84 4.79 1.15
CA THR A 83 -19.01 3.38 1.59
C THR A 83 -17.69 2.70 1.94
N ASN A 84 -16.60 3.05 1.26
CA ASN A 84 -15.33 2.36 1.35
C ASN A 84 -14.20 3.17 2.02
N ILE A 85 -14.38 4.49 2.20
CA ILE A 85 -13.46 5.29 3.01
C ILE A 85 -14.11 5.53 4.36
N LEU A 86 -13.61 4.86 5.36
CA LEU A 86 -14.16 4.86 6.71
C LEU A 86 -13.19 5.58 7.66
N LYS A 87 -13.74 6.45 8.50
CA LYS A 87 -12.99 7.08 9.59
C LYS A 87 -13.26 6.30 10.87
N ILE A 88 -12.23 5.69 11.41
CA ILE A 88 -12.29 4.95 12.66
C ILE A 88 -11.44 5.63 13.74
N GLY A 89 -11.81 5.42 15.00
CA GLY A 89 -11.17 6.10 16.11
C GLY A 89 -11.67 7.55 16.26
N GLY A 90 -10.98 8.30 17.07
CA GLY A 90 -11.31 9.70 17.39
C GLY A 90 -11.03 10.01 18.84
N SER A 91 -11.29 11.27 19.24
CA SER A 91 -11.12 11.67 20.63
C SER A 91 -12.11 10.94 21.53
N GLY A 92 -11.59 10.27 22.56
CA GLY A 92 -12.41 9.52 23.54
C GLY A 92 -12.76 8.09 23.17
N VAL A 93 -12.35 7.59 21.99
CA VAL A 93 -12.57 6.20 21.61
C VAL A 93 -11.57 5.30 22.35
N THR A 94 -12.09 4.31 23.08
CA THR A 94 -11.27 3.32 23.80
C THR A 94 -10.58 2.35 22.83
N GLY A 95 -9.57 1.62 23.29
CA GLY A 95 -8.93 0.60 22.47
C GLY A 95 -9.90 -0.48 21.97
N ALA A 96 -10.82 -0.93 22.83
CA ALA A 96 -11.83 -1.93 22.50
C ALA A 96 -12.83 -1.42 21.45
N GLU A 97 -13.31 -0.20 21.59
CA GLU A 97 -14.21 0.43 20.61
C GLU A 97 -13.54 0.65 19.27
N PHE A 98 -12.25 1.06 19.27
CA PHE A 98 -11.46 1.20 18.06
C PHE A 98 -11.36 -0.13 17.30
N TRP A 99 -11.08 -1.22 18.00
CA TRP A 99 -11.00 -2.55 17.40
C TRP A 99 -12.35 -3.03 16.88
N ALA A 100 -13.43 -2.73 17.59
CA ALA A 100 -14.78 -3.03 17.11
C ALA A 100 -15.11 -2.27 15.80
N GLN A 101 -14.71 -1.00 15.71
CA GLN A 101 -14.86 -0.20 14.49
C GLN A 101 -14.01 -0.74 13.33
N LEU A 102 -12.78 -1.16 13.61
CA LEU A 102 -11.90 -1.75 12.59
C LEU A 102 -12.48 -3.07 12.07
N MET A 103 -12.99 -3.91 12.95
CA MET A 103 -13.66 -5.17 12.55
C MET A 103 -14.92 -4.90 11.75
N ALA A 104 -15.73 -3.91 12.14
CA ALA A 104 -16.91 -3.52 11.37
C ALA A 104 -16.56 -3.01 9.96
N ALA A 105 -15.39 -2.35 9.81
CA ALA A 105 -14.92 -1.88 8.51
C ALA A 105 -14.67 -3.02 7.51
N THR A 106 -14.33 -4.23 7.97
CA THR A 106 -14.21 -5.40 7.07
C THR A 106 -15.52 -5.75 6.39
N GLY A 107 -16.66 -5.41 7.00
CA GLY A 107 -18.00 -5.59 6.43
C GLY A 107 -18.33 -4.62 5.28
N ALA A 108 -17.53 -3.60 5.02
CA ALA A 108 -17.72 -2.70 3.89
C ALA A 108 -17.46 -3.41 2.54
N THR A 109 -16.75 -4.53 2.54
CA THR A 109 -16.48 -5.31 1.34
C THR A 109 -17.69 -6.13 0.95
N HIS A 110 -18.17 -5.96 -0.28
CA HIS A 110 -19.30 -6.72 -0.78
C HIS A 110 -18.96 -8.21 -0.89
N THR A 111 -19.82 -9.10 -0.41
CA THR A 111 -19.59 -10.55 -0.35
C THR A 111 -19.21 -11.19 -1.69
N LYS A 112 -19.70 -10.65 -2.82
CA LYS A 112 -19.34 -11.09 -4.16
C LYS A 112 -17.84 -10.97 -4.45
N TYR A 113 -17.18 -9.99 -3.83
CA TYR A 113 -15.77 -9.64 -4.04
C TYR A 113 -14.86 -10.05 -2.88
N SER A 114 -15.42 -10.61 -1.81
CA SER A 114 -14.67 -11.08 -0.64
C SER A 114 -14.14 -12.50 -0.89
N ARG A 115 -13.28 -12.66 -1.90
CA ARG A 115 -12.65 -13.93 -2.25
C ARG A 115 -11.15 -13.82 -2.12
N GLY A 116 -10.52 -14.93 -1.71
CA GLY A 116 -9.08 -15.01 -1.52
C GLY A 116 -8.62 -14.51 -0.15
N ASN A 117 -7.36 -14.20 -0.05
CA ASN A 117 -6.75 -13.74 1.19
C ASN A 117 -7.02 -12.25 1.42
N LEU A 118 -7.46 -11.93 2.63
CA LEU A 118 -7.53 -10.55 3.08
C LEU A 118 -6.10 -10.03 3.30
N PHE A 119 -5.80 -8.85 2.79
CA PHE A 119 -4.54 -8.16 3.06
C PHE A 119 -4.80 -6.81 3.72
N TRP A 120 -3.81 -6.33 4.45
CA TRP A 120 -3.78 -5.02 5.06
C TRP A 120 -2.47 -4.33 4.72
N ALA A 121 -2.55 -3.11 4.23
CA ALA A 121 -1.39 -2.28 3.95
C ALA A 121 -1.40 -1.05 4.84
N MET A 122 -0.28 -0.74 5.47
CA MET A 122 -0.10 0.43 6.33
C MET A 122 1.39 0.71 6.53
N ASN A 123 1.73 1.89 7.08
CA ASN A 123 3.12 2.14 7.44
C ASN A 123 3.49 1.55 8.81
N SER A 124 4.78 1.46 9.10
CA SER A 124 5.32 0.91 10.34
C SER A 124 4.82 1.63 11.59
N LYS A 125 4.69 2.96 11.53
CA LYS A 125 4.19 3.78 12.65
C LYS A 125 2.73 3.49 12.95
N THR A 126 1.89 3.38 11.93
CA THR A 126 0.48 2.99 12.07
C THR A 126 0.36 1.60 12.66
N TYR A 127 1.12 0.63 12.14
CA TYR A 127 1.14 -0.73 12.67
C TYR A 127 1.55 -0.80 14.13
N THR A 128 2.60 -0.06 14.53
CA THR A 128 3.03 0.02 15.93
C THR A 128 1.96 0.66 16.81
N THR A 129 1.28 1.71 16.31
CA THR A 129 0.17 2.33 17.02
C THR A 129 -1.00 1.35 17.23
N LEU A 130 -1.33 0.54 16.22
CA LEU A 130 -2.33 -0.51 16.37
C LEU A 130 -1.96 -1.51 17.47
N LYS A 131 -0.71 -1.97 17.48
CA LYS A 131 -0.20 -2.87 18.53
C LYS A 131 -0.32 -2.25 19.91
N SER A 132 -0.02 -0.97 20.07
CA SER A 132 -0.11 -0.28 21.37
C SER A 132 -1.54 -0.22 21.92
N LYS A 133 -2.56 -0.20 21.06
CA LYS A 133 -3.97 -0.19 21.46
C LYS A 133 -4.47 -1.55 21.99
N VAL A 134 -3.74 -2.62 21.78
CA VAL A 134 -4.06 -3.98 22.28
C VAL A 134 -3.47 -4.21 23.66
N ILE A 135 -2.48 -3.42 24.07
CA ILE A 135 -1.82 -3.59 25.38
C ILE A 135 -2.77 -3.09 26.47
N THR A 136 -3.08 -3.95 27.42
CA THR A 136 -3.86 -3.62 28.60
C THR A 136 -2.99 -3.78 29.86
N PHE A 137 -3.22 -2.91 30.83
CA PHE A 137 -2.49 -2.93 32.11
C PHE A 137 -3.40 -3.36 33.23
N THR A 138 -2.83 -4.05 34.22
CA THR A 138 -3.50 -4.36 35.48
C THR A 138 -3.59 -3.11 36.34
N ALA A 139 -4.41 -3.15 37.40
CA ALA A 139 -4.48 -2.09 38.39
C ALA A 139 -3.14 -1.82 39.11
N THR A 140 -2.22 -2.80 39.12
CA THR A 140 -0.87 -2.70 39.67
C THR A 140 0.17 -2.16 38.69
N GLY A 141 -0.24 -1.87 37.43
CA GLY A 141 0.66 -1.34 36.40
C GLY A 141 1.42 -2.41 35.60
N ASP A 142 1.16 -3.70 35.86
CA ASP A 142 1.75 -4.79 35.08
C ASP A 142 0.99 -4.98 33.76
N ILE A 143 1.66 -5.50 32.73
CA ILE A 143 1.03 -5.78 31.45
C ILE A 143 0.09 -6.98 31.60
N ALA A 144 -1.23 -6.75 31.54
CA ALA A 144 -2.25 -7.79 31.68
C ALA A 144 -2.43 -8.60 30.39
N SER A 145 -2.24 -7.97 29.23
CA SER A 145 -2.32 -8.62 27.93
C SER A 145 -1.18 -8.10 27.06
N ASN A 146 -0.41 -9.03 26.55
CA ASN A 146 0.75 -8.74 25.71
C ASN A 146 0.68 -9.60 24.45
N ILE A 147 0.29 -9.00 23.35
CA ILE A 147 0.23 -9.68 22.06
C ILE A 147 1.31 -9.08 21.15
N PHE A 148 2.55 -9.49 21.41
CA PHE A 148 3.67 -9.15 20.55
C PHE A 148 3.66 -10.05 19.30
N GLY A 149 3.63 -9.44 18.14
CA GLY A 149 3.85 -10.10 16.86
C GLY A 149 2.59 -10.45 16.06
N VAL A 150 1.43 -10.65 16.69
CA VAL A 150 0.17 -10.94 15.98
C VAL A 150 -0.92 -10.01 16.49
N LEU A 151 -1.61 -9.34 15.59
CA LEU A 151 -2.84 -8.63 15.90
C LEU A 151 -3.98 -9.66 15.88
N PRO A 152 -4.57 -10.06 17.01
CA PRO A 152 -5.46 -11.22 17.07
C PRO A 152 -6.79 -11.02 16.35
N ILE A 153 -7.07 -9.77 15.96
CA ILE A 153 -8.34 -9.35 15.36
C ILE A 153 -8.18 -9.11 13.86
N ILE A 154 -6.97 -8.80 13.39
CA ILE A 154 -6.69 -8.69 11.96
C ILE A 154 -6.31 -10.07 11.44
N THR A 155 -7.22 -10.65 10.67
CA THR A 155 -6.94 -11.86 9.89
C THR A 155 -6.43 -11.43 8.50
N GLY A 156 -5.46 -12.15 7.97
CA GLY A 156 -4.84 -11.88 6.67
C GLY A 156 -3.41 -11.37 6.76
N ASP A 157 -2.82 -11.12 5.62
CA ASP A 157 -1.44 -10.67 5.49
C ASP A 157 -1.34 -9.16 5.75
N VAL A 158 -0.27 -8.75 6.42
CA VAL A 158 0.01 -7.33 6.71
C VAL A 158 1.27 -6.91 6.01
N ASP A 159 1.12 -5.98 5.07
CA ASP A 159 2.22 -5.38 4.32
C ASP A 159 2.58 -4.01 4.91
N ILE A 160 3.85 -3.85 5.23
CA ILE A 160 4.37 -2.58 5.76
C ILE A 160 4.94 -1.76 4.62
N LEU A 161 4.23 -0.69 4.27
CA LEU A 161 4.57 0.21 3.18
C LEU A 161 4.87 1.61 3.72
N GLU A 162 6.14 1.94 3.83
CA GLU A 162 6.60 3.18 4.49
C GLU A 162 6.14 4.48 3.79
N PHE A 163 5.76 4.40 2.52
CA PHE A 163 5.23 5.55 1.79
C PHE A 163 3.78 5.91 2.13
N MET A 164 3.08 5.07 2.89
CA MET A 164 1.70 5.35 3.28
C MET A 164 1.64 6.43 4.37
N PRO A 165 0.65 7.32 4.33
CA PRO A 165 0.45 8.32 5.36
C PRO A 165 0.22 7.70 6.74
N ASP A 166 0.62 8.44 7.79
CA ASP A 166 0.38 8.04 9.17
C ASP A 166 -1.13 7.95 9.47
N GLY A 167 -1.54 6.81 9.98
CA GLY A 167 -2.94 6.55 10.33
C GLY A 167 -3.78 5.95 9.21
N ASP A 168 -3.27 5.92 7.97
CA ASP A 168 -3.98 5.31 6.86
C ASP A 168 -3.80 3.78 6.88
N ILE A 169 -4.91 3.08 6.66
CA ILE A 169 -4.97 1.62 6.57
C ILE A 169 -5.78 1.27 5.32
N VAL A 170 -5.19 0.49 4.44
CA VAL A 170 -5.87 -0.09 3.29
C VAL A 170 -6.08 -1.57 3.55
N GLY A 171 -7.33 -2.03 3.52
CA GLY A 171 -7.67 -3.44 3.66
C GLY A 171 -8.53 -3.91 2.50
N GLY A 172 -8.34 -5.13 2.06
CA GLY A 172 -9.12 -5.68 0.97
C GLY A 172 -8.71 -7.08 0.54
N TYR A 173 -9.33 -7.53 -0.54
CA TYR A 173 -9.05 -8.82 -1.18
C TYR A 173 -8.37 -8.58 -2.52
N GLY A 174 -7.16 -9.11 -2.69
CA GLY A 174 -6.32 -8.86 -3.86
C GLY A 174 -6.68 -9.68 -5.10
N ASP A 175 -7.46 -10.76 -4.97
CA ASP A 175 -7.72 -11.73 -6.05
C ASP A 175 -8.36 -11.15 -7.31
N LEU A 176 -9.02 -9.99 -7.20
CA LEU A 176 -9.66 -9.33 -8.34
C LEU A 176 -8.79 -8.27 -8.99
N TYR A 177 -7.60 -7.99 -8.43
CA TYR A 177 -6.67 -7.05 -9.01
C TYR A 177 -5.80 -7.77 -10.05
N LEU A 178 -5.96 -7.38 -11.32
CA LEU A 178 -5.18 -7.95 -12.41
C LEU A 178 -3.98 -7.06 -12.71
N TRP A 179 -2.79 -7.56 -12.38
CA TRP A 179 -1.52 -6.98 -12.76
C TRP A 179 -0.96 -7.70 -13.99
N SER A 180 -0.51 -6.94 -14.98
CA SER A 180 0.10 -7.50 -16.18
C SER A 180 1.34 -6.71 -16.56
N GLN A 181 2.46 -7.38 -16.67
CA GLN A 181 3.72 -6.81 -17.13
C GLN A 181 3.94 -7.17 -18.61
N ARG A 182 4.08 -6.17 -19.45
CA ARG A 182 4.27 -6.36 -20.92
C ARG A 182 5.73 -6.64 -21.29
N SER A 183 6.66 -6.08 -20.53
CA SER A 183 8.10 -6.18 -20.75
C SER A 183 8.80 -6.30 -19.42
N GLY A 184 9.76 -7.18 -19.31
CA GLY A 184 10.62 -7.27 -18.14
C GLY A 184 11.47 -6.00 -17.96
N MET A 185 12.08 -5.86 -16.79
CA MET A 185 13.04 -4.80 -16.51
C MET A 185 14.27 -4.99 -17.41
N THR A 186 14.66 -3.93 -18.12
CA THR A 186 15.92 -3.87 -18.87
C THR A 186 16.83 -2.84 -18.21
N ILE A 187 18.08 -3.21 -18.00
CA ILE A 187 19.11 -2.33 -17.44
C ILE A 187 20.11 -2.03 -18.54
N GLU A 188 20.27 -0.77 -18.85
CA GLU A 188 21.23 -0.29 -19.85
C GLU A 188 22.27 0.59 -19.16
N GLN A 189 23.52 0.42 -19.56
CA GLN A 189 24.62 1.27 -19.12
C GLN A 189 24.96 2.26 -20.23
N SER A 190 24.90 3.55 -19.93
CA SER A 190 25.38 4.62 -20.82
C SER A 190 26.67 5.22 -20.25
N ARG A 191 27.66 5.45 -21.11
CA ARG A 191 28.92 6.13 -20.75
C ARG A 191 28.94 7.59 -21.21
N GLU A 192 27.83 8.07 -21.76
CA GLU A 192 27.70 9.46 -22.21
C GLU A 192 27.17 10.31 -21.05
N VAL A 193 28.04 11.18 -20.54
CA VAL A 193 27.71 12.31 -19.68
C VAL A 193 28.29 13.55 -20.34
#